data_26c7e5eb929bbaca2a10ea612c0c3a5d
#
_entry.id   26c7e5eb929bbaca2a10ea612c0c3a5d
#
_cell.length_a   1.000
_cell.length_b   1.000
_cell.length_c   1.000
_cell.angle_alpha   90.00
_cell.angle_beta   90.00
_cell.angle_gamma   90.00
#
_symmetry.space_group_name_H-M   'P 1'
#
loop_
_entity.id
_entity.type
_entity.pdbx_description
1 polymer ?
#
loop_
_entity_poly.entity_id
_entity_poly.type
_entity_poly.pdbx_seq_one_letter_code
_entity_poly.pdbx_strand_id
1 'polypeptide(L)'
;LTLWLILVQLSFLGAFVANKLKVPTPRLLGPFLATAAGSYFWGSLQPVPGLLMMLAQVSIGLYMGVMLDPKKLSATKELMPYIFSGIVLMIGVSVVVAWSLSERYGFSLVTAFLAMAPGGIAEMCLAGMSMGEDVSIILTYQLVRLLFLNICVPLGITMYFKNKSLD
;
A
#
# COMPACT_ATOMS: atom_id res chain seq x y z
N LEU A 1 -16.31 -18.36 -10.56
CA LEU A 1 -15.97 -18.96 -9.24
C LEU A 1 -14.62 -19.69 -9.30
N THR A 2 -14.35 -20.47 -10.34
CA THR A 2 -13.11 -21.24 -10.52
C THR A 2 -11.86 -20.36 -10.57
N LEU A 3 -11.89 -19.22 -11.27
CA LEU A 3 -10.78 -18.28 -11.35
C LEU A 3 -10.40 -17.70 -9.98
N TRP A 4 -11.38 -17.38 -9.14
CA TRP A 4 -11.15 -16.90 -7.79
C TRP A 4 -10.48 -17.93 -6.88
N LEU A 5 -10.89 -19.21 -7.00
CA LEU A 5 -10.26 -20.30 -6.28
C LEU A 5 -8.80 -20.49 -6.69
N ILE A 6 -8.50 -20.39 -7.99
CA ILE A 6 -7.13 -20.48 -8.51
C ILE A 6 -6.27 -19.30 -7.96
N LEU A 7 -6.81 -18.09 -7.93
CA LEU A 7 -6.08 -16.94 -7.39
C LEU A 7 -5.81 -17.03 -5.90
N VAL A 8 -6.78 -17.55 -5.13
CA VAL A 8 -6.59 -17.80 -3.69
C VAL A 8 -5.49 -18.86 -3.49
N GLN A 9 -5.51 -19.94 -4.23
CA GLN A 9 -4.46 -20.96 -4.16
C GLN A 9 -3.10 -20.38 -4.58
N LEU A 10 -3.06 -19.60 -5.65
CA LEU A 10 -1.85 -18.92 -6.13
C LEU A 10 -1.30 -17.94 -5.09
N SER A 11 -2.18 -17.24 -4.35
CA SER A 11 -1.80 -16.34 -3.27
C SER A 11 -1.13 -17.10 -2.11
N PHE A 12 -1.69 -18.24 -1.71
CA PHE A 12 -1.08 -19.09 -0.68
C PHE A 12 0.27 -19.65 -1.13
N LEU A 13 0.35 -20.10 -2.38
CA LEU A 13 1.60 -20.60 -2.96
C LEU A 13 2.66 -19.50 -3.00
N GLY A 14 2.28 -18.30 -3.42
CA GLY A 14 3.14 -17.13 -3.44
C GLY A 14 3.67 -16.76 -2.05
N ALA A 15 2.80 -16.77 -1.04
CA ALA A 15 3.21 -16.53 0.35
C ALA A 15 4.22 -17.58 0.84
N PHE A 16 3.98 -18.85 0.51
CA PHE A 16 4.87 -19.95 0.88
C PHE A 16 6.24 -19.83 0.22
N VAL A 17 6.28 -19.58 -1.08
CA VAL A 17 7.52 -19.40 -1.85
C VAL A 17 8.31 -18.18 -1.37
N ALA A 18 7.64 -17.05 -1.16
CA ALA A 18 8.29 -15.83 -0.67
C ALA A 18 8.87 -16.01 0.75
N ASN A 19 8.18 -16.78 1.60
CA ASN A 19 8.68 -17.10 2.94
C ASN A 19 9.94 -17.97 2.86
N LYS A 20 9.98 -18.96 1.96
CA LYS A 20 11.15 -19.81 1.74
C LYS A 20 12.34 -19.05 1.16
N LEU A 21 12.08 -18.05 0.31
CA LEU A 21 13.09 -17.17 -0.28
C LEU A 21 13.57 -16.06 0.70
N LYS A 22 13.03 -16.01 1.92
CA LYS A 22 13.35 -14.98 2.93
C LYS A 22 13.15 -13.55 2.41
N VAL A 23 12.18 -13.36 1.53
CA VAL A 23 11.81 -12.02 1.02
C VAL A 23 11.29 -11.17 2.17
N PRO A 24 11.64 -9.88 2.26
CA PRO A 24 11.03 -8.99 3.25
C PRO A 24 9.51 -8.96 3.09
N THR A 25 8.76 -9.04 4.20
CA THR A 25 7.29 -9.11 4.22
C THR A 25 6.68 -10.19 3.31
N PRO A 26 7.06 -11.47 3.46
CA PRO A 26 6.70 -12.54 2.52
C PRO A 26 5.19 -12.78 2.44
N ARG A 27 4.46 -12.50 3.53
CA ARG A 27 3.00 -12.66 3.61
C ARG A 27 2.22 -11.61 2.81
N LEU A 28 2.85 -10.48 2.45
CA LEU A 28 2.25 -9.45 1.62
C LEU A 28 2.75 -9.53 0.18
N LEU A 29 4.09 -9.55 0.00
CA LEU A 29 4.70 -9.54 -1.33
C LEU A 29 4.49 -10.84 -2.10
N GLY A 30 4.49 -11.98 -1.41
CA GLY A 30 4.27 -13.28 -2.04
C GLY A 30 2.93 -13.39 -2.76
N PRO A 31 1.80 -13.22 -2.05
CA PRO A 31 0.47 -13.21 -2.67
C PRO A 31 0.34 -12.15 -3.77
N PHE A 32 0.85 -10.95 -3.51
CA PHE A 32 0.78 -9.85 -4.48
C PHE A 32 1.47 -10.19 -5.80
N LEU A 33 2.73 -10.62 -5.77
CA LEU A 33 3.48 -10.97 -6.97
C LEU A 33 2.88 -12.17 -7.70
N ALA A 34 2.42 -13.17 -6.96
CA ALA A 34 1.81 -14.36 -7.53
C ALA A 34 0.48 -14.04 -8.22
N THR A 35 -0.37 -13.22 -7.61
CA THR A 35 -1.63 -12.79 -8.24
C THR A 35 -1.41 -11.83 -9.39
N ALA A 36 -0.44 -10.92 -9.31
CA ALA A 36 -0.09 -10.02 -10.41
C ALA A 36 0.41 -10.81 -11.64
N ALA A 37 1.29 -11.80 -11.43
CA ALA A 37 1.73 -12.70 -12.49
C ALA A 37 0.55 -13.52 -13.06
N GLY A 38 -0.30 -14.06 -12.20
CA GLY A 38 -1.51 -14.76 -12.62
C GLY A 38 -2.44 -13.89 -13.47
N SER A 39 -2.65 -12.63 -13.09
CA SER A 39 -3.46 -11.68 -13.86
C SER A 39 -2.89 -11.42 -15.26
N TYR A 40 -1.58 -11.36 -15.38
CA TYR A 40 -0.92 -11.16 -16.64
C TYR A 40 -1.13 -12.35 -17.62
N PHE A 41 -1.11 -13.58 -17.10
CA PHE A 41 -1.28 -14.79 -17.94
C PHE A 41 -2.74 -15.11 -18.26
N TRP A 42 -3.68 -14.81 -17.36
CA TRP A 42 -5.11 -15.15 -17.53
C TRP A 42 -5.98 -13.98 -18.00
N GLY A 43 -5.39 -12.80 -18.23
CA GLY A 43 -6.12 -11.61 -18.68
C GLY A 43 -6.80 -10.85 -17.54
N SER A 44 -7.53 -9.80 -17.89
CA SER A 44 -8.20 -8.92 -16.92
C SER A 44 -9.16 -9.70 -16.04
N LEU A 45 -8.86 -9.73 -14.75
CA LEU A 45 -9.69 -10.37 -13.74
C LEU A 45 -10.97 -9.55 -13.53
N GLN A 46 -12.06 -10.27 -13.32
CA GLN A 46 -13.30 -9.63 -12.91
C GLN A 46 -13.10 -8.90 -11.56
N PRO A 47 -13.76 -7.76 -11.34
CA PRO A 47 -13.65 -7.01 -10.11
C PRO A 47 -13.98 -7.89 -8.90
N VAL A 48 -13.27 -7.66 -7.80
CA VAL A 48 -13.49 -8.38 -6.54
C VAL A 48 -14.92 -8.16 -6.08
N PRO A 49 -15.67 -9.21 -5.73
CA PRO A 49 -17.00 -9.06 -5.17
C PRO A 49 -16.97 -8.11 -3.96
N GLY A 50 -17.84 -7.10 -3.96
CA GLY A 50 -17.85 -6.07 -2.92
C GLY A 50 -17.98 -6.62 -1.50
N LEU A 51 -18.67 -7.75 -1.33
CA LEU A 51 -18.79 -8.46 -0.05
C LEU A 51 -17.41 -8.94 0.47
N LEU A 52 -16.57 -9.50 -0.38
CA LEU A 52 -15.21 -9.96 0.03
C LEU A 52 -14.32 -8.76 0.40
N MET A 53 -14.44 -7.67 -0.34
CA MET A 53 -13.72 -6.43 -0.05
C MET A 53 -14.16 -5.85 1.30
N MET A 54 -15.46 -5.82 1.55
CA MET A 54 -16.03 -5.35 2.83
C MET A 54 -15.57 -6.24 4.00
N LEU A 55 -15.60 -7.55 3.86
CA LEU A 55 -15.14 -8.48 4.89
C LEU A 55 -13.65 -8.31 5.20
N ALA A 56 -12.83 -8.11 4.18
CA ALA A 56 -11.40 -7.85 4.36
C ALA A 56 -11.16 -6.53 5.12
N GLN A 57 -11.86 -5.46 4.76
CA GLN A 57 -11.74 -4.15 5.42
C GLN A 57 -12.21 -4.20 6.88
N VAL A 58 -13.35 -4.86 7.14
CA VAL A 58 -13.87 -5.06 8.51
C VAL A 58 -12.89 -5.87 9.35
N SER A 59 -12.30 -6.92 8.78
CA SER A 59 -11.31 -7.76 9.49
C SER A 59 -10.06 -6.97 9.86
N ILE A 60 -9.55 -6.11 8.97
CA ILE A 60 -8.42 -5.23 9.24
C ILE A 60 -8.79 -4.19 10.31
N GLY A 61 -9.95 -3.56 10.19
CA GLY A 61 -10.45 -2.60 11.19
C GLY A 61 -10.62 -3.21 12.57
N LEU A 62 -11.17 -4.42 12.66
CA LEU A 62 -11.31 -5.17 13.90
C LEU A 62 -9.94 -5.48 14.52
N TYR A 63 -9.01 -5.99 13.71
CA TYR A 63 -7.66 -6.30 14.17
C TYR A 63 -6.94 -5.05 14.72
N MET A 64 -7.02 -3.93 14.02
CA MET A 64 -6.44 -2.66 14.47
C MET A 64 -7.13 -2.14 15.75
N GLY A 65 -8.47 -2.24 15.81
CA GLY A 65 -9.25 -1.79 16.97
C GLY A 65 -8.91 -2.55 18.24
N VAL A 66 -8.74 -3.88 18.16
CA VAL A 66 -8.35 -4.71 19.30
C VAL A 66 -6.92 -4.40 19.80
N MET A 67 -6.04 -3.95 18.91
CA MET A 67 -4.68 -3.55 19.28
C MET A 67 -4.57 -2.18 19.94
N LEU A 68 -5.62 -1.36 19.89
CA LEU A 68 -5.66 -0.04 20.50
C LEU A 68 -5.73 -0.18 22.03
N ASP A 69 -4.65 0.24 22.70
CA ASP A 69 -4.60 0.34 24.17
C ASP A 69 -4.99 1.76 24.59
N PRO A 70 -6.12 1.96 25.30
CA PRO A 70 -6.58 3.28 25.72
C PRO A 70 -5.57 4.04 26.60
N LYS A 71 -4.76 3.31 27.40
CA LYS A 71 -3.72 3.90 28.24
C LYS A 71 -2.58 4.49 27.41
N LYS A 72 -2.18 3.80 26.34
CA LYS A 72 -1.17 4.31 25.40
C LYS A 72 -1.69 5.48 24.59
N LEU A 73 -2.98 5.46 24.23
CA LEU A 73 -3.62 6.56 23.50
C LEU A 73 -3.61 7.86 24.31
N SER A 74 -3.81 7.78 25.63
CA SER A 74 -3.72 8.95 26.50
C SER A 74 -2.32 9.55 26.56
N ALA A 75 -1.27 8.72 26.56
CA ALA A 75 0.12 9.19 26.50
C ALA A 75 0.48 9.84 25.15
N THR A 76 -0.27 9.51 24.10
CA THR A 76 -0.03 10.05 22.75
C THR A 76 -0.51 11.50 22.59
N LYS A 77 -1.27 12.04 23.54
CA LYS A 77 -1.76 13.44 23.50
C LYS A 77 -0.63 14.46 23.38
N GLU A 78 0.48 14.23 24.06
CA GLU A 78 1.65 15.09 23.99
C GLU A 78 2.35 15.05 22.62
N LEU A 79 2.18 13.96 21.88
CA LEU A 79 2.73 13.75 20.55
C LEU A 79 1.83 14.30 19.42
N MET A 80 0.58 14.66 19.73
CA MET A 80 -0.40 15.16 18.75
C MET A 80 0.13 16.31 17.87
N PRO A 81 0.79 17.36 18.40
CA PRO A 81 1.30 18.43 17.55
C PRO A 81 2.38 17.94 16.59
N TYR A 82 3.23 17.00 17.01
CA TYR A 82 4.25 16.41 16.12
C TYR A 82 3.63 15.52 15.05
N ILE A 83 2.60 14.74 15.39
CA ILE A 83 1.85 13.91 14.43
C ILE A 83 1.17 14.81 13.42
N PHE A 84 0.49 15.87 13.86
CA PHE A 84 -0.20 16.80 12.99
C PHE A 84 0.77 17.53 12.05
N SER A 85 1.90 18.02 12.58
CA SER A 85 2.93 18.66 11.75
C SER A 85 3.52 17.70 10.71
N GLY A 86 3.74 16.43 11.08
CA GLY A 86 4.18 15.39 10.15
C GLY A 86 3.19 15.13 9.03
N ILE A 87 1.89 15.06 9.34
CA ILE A 87 0.82 14.88 8.34
C ILE A 87 0.79 16.08 7.38
N VAL A 88 0.82 17.31 7.91
CA VAL A 88 0.81 18.54 7.08
C VAL A 88 2.02 18.59 6.16
N LEU A 89 3.21 18.28 6.68
CA LEU A 89 4.43 18.21 5.88
C LEU A 89 4.31 17.17 4.76
N MET A 90 3.81 15.99 5.07
CA MET A 90 3.67 14.88 4.13
C MET A 90 2.67 15.21 3.01
N ILE A 91 1.54 15.84 3.35
CA ILE A 91 0.58 16.33 2.36
C ILE A 91 1.23 17.46 1.52
N GLY A 92 1.91 18.41 2.14
CA GLY A 92 2.57 19.50 1.45
C GLY A 92 3.60 19.01 0.41
N VAL A 93 4.44 18.06 0.81
CA VAL A 93 5.39 17.42 -0.12
C VAL A 93 4.66 16.71 -1.26
N SER A 94 3.58 15.99 -0.96
CA SER A 94 2.78 15.31 -1.99
C SER A 94 2.18 16.29 -3.00
N VAL A 95 1.71 17.44 -2.55
CA VAL A 95 1.18 18.50 -3.44
C VAL A 95 2.27 19.07 -4.34
N VAL A 96 3.45 19.38 -3.79
CA VAL A 96 4.57 19.92 -4.58
C VAL A 96 5.03 18.93 -5.64
N VAL A 97 5.16 17.65 -5.28
CA VAL A 97 5.54 16.60 -6.23
C VAL A 97 4.46 16.41 -7.29
N ALA A 98 3.18 16.40 -6.89
CA ALA A 98 2.05 16.27 -7.79
C ALA A 98 2.01 17.42 -8.81
N TRP A 99 2.25 18.64 -8.37
CA TRP A 99 2.34 19.80 -9.27
C TRP A 99 3.47 19.65 -10.28
N SER A 100 4.67 19.29 -9.82
CA SER A 100 5.81 19.05 -10.71
C SER A 100 5.55 17.97 -11.76
N LEU A 101 4.84 16.90 -11.37
CA LEU A 101 4.44 15.82 -12.27
C LEU A 101 3.38 16.27 -13.28
N SER A 102 2.39 17.03 -12.83
CA SER A 102 1.35 17.58 -13.67
C SER A 102 1.96 18.47 -14.78
N GLU A 103 2.88 19.36 -14.43
CA GLU A 103 3.53 20.23 -15.41
C GLU A 103 4.43 19.48 -16.41
N ARG A 104 5.15 18.45 -15.95
CA ARG A 104 6.11 17.74 -16.79
C ARG A 104 5.48 16.71 -17.71
N TYR A 105 4.46 16.02 -17.25
CA TYR A 105 3.86 14.86 -17.94
C TYR A 105 2.44 15.11 -18.44
N GLY A 106 1.85 16.28 -18.13
CA GLY A 106 0.53 16.65 -18.59
C GLY A 106 -0.62 15.88 -17.90
N PHE A 107 -0.35 15.23 -16.76
CA PHE A 107 -1.40 14.59 -15.95
C PHE A 107 -2.27 15.65 -15.28
N SER A 108 -3.54 15.33 -15.03
CA SER A 108 -4.36 16.17 -14.18
C SER A 108 -3.72 16.30 -12.78
N LEU A 109 -3.79 17.49 -12.19
CA LEU A 109 -3.24 17.73 -10.86
C LEU A 109 -3.86 16.76 -9.82
N VAL A 110 -5.13 16.42 -10.01
CA VAL A 110 -5.86 15.49 -9.13
C VAL A 110 -5.31 14.08 -9.28
N THR A 111 -5.13 13.57 -10.51
CA THR A 111 -4.49 12.27 -10.77
C THR A 111 -3.09 12.21 -10.14
N ALA A 112 -2.26 13.24 -10.36
CA ALA A 112 -0.91 13.31 -9.81
C ALA A 112 -0.92 13.36 -8.27
N PHE A 113 -1.84 14.11 -7.67
CA PHE A 113 -1.98 14.19 -6.22
C PHE A 113 -2.42 12.85 -5.62
N LEU A 114 -3.47 12.22 -6.17
CA LEU A 114 -3.94 10.91 -5.70
C LEU A 114 -2.90 9.79 -5.87
N ALA A 115 -2.06 9.91 -6.90
CA ALA A 115 -0.92 9.00 -7.09
C ALA A 115 0.15 9.15 -6.01
N MET A 116 0.44 10.40 -5.57
CA MET A 116 1.49 10.71 -4.60
C MET A 116 1.00 10.76 -3.16
N ALA A 117 -0.29 11.00 -2.92
CA ALA A 117 -0.85 11.15 -1.59
C ALA A 117 -0.61 9.90 -0.72
N PRO A 118 -0.27 10.12 0.55
CA PRO A 118 -0.16 9.03 1.52
C PRO A 118 -1.54 8.53 1.91
N GLY A 119 -1.97 7.44 1.30
CA GLY A 119 -3.27 6.82 1.56
C GLY A 119 -3.30 5.36 1.16
N GLY A 120 -4.40 4.69 1.42
CA GLY A 120 -4.64 3.33 0.95
C GLY A 120 -4.84 3.30 -0.57
N ILE A 121 -4.31 2.27 -1.22
CA ILE A 121 -4.40 2.14 -2.69
C ILE A 121 -5.87 2.11 -3.13
N ALA A 122 -6.70 1.33 -2.42
CA ALA A 122 -8.11 1.18 -2.76
C ALA A 122 -8.87 2.51 -2.65
N GLU A 123 -8.64 3.27 -1.59
CA GLU A 123 -9.30 4.55 -1.33
C GLU A 123 -8.90 5.61 -2.38
N MET A 124 -7.62 5.68 -2.72
CA MET A 124 -7.12 6.63 -3.72
C MET A 124 -7.62 6.29 -5.13
N CYS A 125 -7.66 4.99 -5.49
CA CYS A 125 -8.24 4.56 -6.75
C CYS A 125 -9.75 4.83 -6.82
N LEU A 126 -10.47 4.59 -5.72
CA LEU A 126 -11.91 4.84 -5.66
C LEU A 126 -12.22 6.34 -5.78
N ALA A 127 -11.44 7.19 -5.11
CA ALA A 127 -11.53 8.63 -5.25
C ALA A 127 -11.26 9.08 -6.69
N GLY A 128 -10.21 8.56 -7.33
CA GLY A 128 -9.90 8.81 -8.74
C GLY A 128 -11.03 8.40 -9.67
N MET A 129 -11.62 7.21 -9.47
CA MET A 129 -12.78 6.75 -10.23
C MET A 129 -13.98 7.70 -10.09
N SER A 130 -14.28 8.15 -8.87
CA SER A 130 -15.41 9.05 -8.60
C SER A 130 -15.23 10.43 -9.21
N MET A 131 -13.99 10.85 -9.44
CA MET A 131 -13.63 12.14 -10.06
C MET A 131 -13.41 12.04 -11.58
N GLY A 132 -13.50 10.84 -12.17
CA GLY A 132 -13.24 10.62 -13.60
C GLY A 132 -11.77 10.71 -13.99
N GLU A 133 -10.85 10.49 -13.04
CA GLU A 133 -9.41 10.56 -13.21
C GLU A 133 -8.80 9.23 -13.70
N ASP A 134 -7.54 9.27 -14.16
CA ASP A 134 -6.87 8.06 -14.65
C ASP A 134 -6.41 7.15 -13.50
N VAL A 135 -7.26 6.18 -13.19
CA VAL A 135 -7.02 5.21 -12.12
C VAL A 135 -5.82 4.32 -12.41
N SER A 136 -5.49 4.07 -13.68
CA SER A 136 -4.33 3.24 -14.05
C SER A 136 -3.02 3.90 -13.63
N ILE A 137 -2.92 5.20 -13.80
CA ILE A 137 -1.77 6.00 -13.36
C ILE A 137 -1.70 5.99 -11.83
N ILE A 138 -2.82 6.31 -11.15
CA ILE A 138 -2.89 6.32 -9.68
C ILE A 138 -2.44 4.97 -9.12
N LEU A 139 -3.00 3.88 -9.62
CA LEU A 139 -2.69 2.52 -9.20
C LEU A 139 -1.21 2.19 -9.41
N THR A 140 -0.67 2.50 -10.58
CA THR A 140 0.74 2.20 -10.92
C THR A 140 1.70 2.89 -9.97
N TYR A 141 1.53 4.19 -9.72
CA TYR A 141 2.38 4.93 -8.78
C TYR A 141 2.27 4.41 -7.34
N GLN A 142 1.05 4.13 -6.88
CA GLN A 142 0.80 3.58 -5.55
C GLN A 142 1.47 2.21 -5.38
N LEU A 143 1.39 1.33 -6.39
CA LEU A 143 2.02 0.01 -6.37
C LEU A 143 3.55 0.09 -6.37
N VAL A 144 4.14 0.92 -7.24
CA VAL A 144 5.59 1.12 -7.29
C VAL A 144 6.10 1.64 -5.94
N ARG A 145 5.41 2.63 -5.34
CA ARG A 145 5.75 3.13 -4.02
C ARG A 145 5.66 2.05 -2.94
N LEU A 146 4.59 1.25 -2.95
CA LEU A 146 4.41 0.16 -1.99
C LEU A 146 5.54 -0.86 -2.10
N LEU A 147 5.88 -1.29 -3.31
CA LEU A 147 6.97 -2.23 -3.55
C LEU A 147 8.31 -1.66 -3.09
N PHE A 148 8.60 -0.41 -3.46
CA PHE A 148 9.83 0.27 -3.08
C PHE A 148 9.97 0.34 -1.55
N LEU A 149 8.94 0.78 -0.83
CA LEU A 149 8.96 0.86 0.63
C LEU A 149 9.13 -0.52 1.28
N ASN A 150 8.41 -1.53 0.80
CA ASN A 150 8.50 -2.89 1.35
C ASN A 150 9.87 -3.54 1.13
N ILE A 151 10.62 -3.12 0.14
CA ILE A 151 11.98 -3.62 -0.12
C ILE A 151 13.01 -2.75 0.60
N CYS A 152 12.96 -1.43 0.40
CA CYS A 152 14.00 -0.52 0.87
C CYS A 152 14.01 -0.33 2.40
N VAL A 153 12.82 -0.28 3.03
CA VAL A 153 12.76 -0.06 4.49
C VAL A 153 13.36 -1.23 5.27
N PRO A 154 13.01 -2.51 5.04
CA PRO A 154 13.65 -3.62 5.75
C PRO A 154 15.15 -3.72 5.46
N LEU A 155 15.58 -3.46 4.23
CA LEU A 155 17.01 -3.46 3.88
C LEU A 155 17.77 -2.37 4.63
N GLY A 156 17.23 -1.14 4.67
CA GLY A 156 17.82 -0.01 5.39
C GLY A 156 17.94 -0.28 6.89
N ILE A 157 16.88 -0.84 7.49
CA ILE A 157 16.88 -1.23 8.90
C ILE A 157 17.93 -2.31 9.17
N THR A 158 18.00 -3.34 8.33
CA THR A 158 18.96 -4.44 8.48
C THR A 158 20.40 -3.93 8.36
N MET A 159 20.68 -3.04 7.41
CA MET A 159 22.00 -2.43 7.25
C MET A 159 22.38 -1.56 8.46
N TYR A 160 21.45 -0.77 8.97
CA TYR A 160 21.70 0.09 10.14
C TYR A 160 22.04 -0.71 11.39
N PHE A 161 21.26 -1.76 11.70
CA PHE A 161 21.50 -2.58 12.87
C PHE A 161 22.73 -3.47 12.74
N LYS A 162 23.06 -3.95 11.53
CA LYS A 162 24.29 -4.71 11.28
C LYS A 162 25.53 -3.85 11.52
N ASN A 163 25.50 -2.58 11.18
CA ASN A 163 26.62 -1.66 11.41
C ASN A 163 26.81 -1.35 12.90
N LYS A 164 25.71 -1.25 13.66
CA LYS A 164 25.71 -0.94 15.09
C LYS A 164 26.10 -2.15 15.98
N SER A 165 26.06 -3.38 15.45
CA SER A 165 26.52 -4.58 16.18
C SER A 165 28.00 -4.87 16.00
N LEU A 166 28.73 -4.01 15.28
CA LEU A 166 30.18 -4.10 15.06
C LEU A 166 30.97 -3.06 15.86
N ASP A 167 30.26 -2.11 16.51
CA ASP A 167 30.78 -1.19 17.53
C ASP A 167 30.36 -1.63 18.94
#